data_11f388e3a4abec2eaac2ef505ce59b44
#
_entry.id   11f388e3a4abec2eaac2ef505ce59b44
#
_cell.length_a   1.000
_cell.length_b   1.000
_cell.length_c   1.000
_cell.angle_alpha   90.00
_cell.angle_beta   90.00
_cell.angle_gamma   90.00
#
_symmetry.space_group_name_H-M   'P 1'
#
loop_
_entity.id
_entity.type
_entity.pdbx_description
1 polymer ?
#
loop_
_entity_poly.entity_id
_entity_poly.type
_entity_poly.pdbx_seq_one_letter_code
_entity_poly.pdbx_strand_id
1 'polypeptide(L)'
;MSNYWDSYWTKRTLSRRRVLAGGTITAAGVAGMALAGCGDDDDDDDGGSSTPGGGGTSLTPTAATPSAAQAVKGGTLRALTNVGSIFDPHRTNTPAESVSLWGAIGNTLVRFSTKNPGSVEADLASALPEIPADGLSLTFKIRPEAKWQNKAPVNGRAVTAEDVKLSFDRIRDPATVSPRAGNFGAIDSIVVIDANTVQFKLKTPQADLMAAMSDQYNFIIPKEISSKGKDAITTAADAIGSGPYELTEFKAAQSFSMKRRADGYWRPNTAWLDGFEYLHQTDSQQALNALRANQTDAIGITPDLARTIESDKNYILTKAPTTTRECLLINHNKDRYKDPKVRLALQRAINRAQVYATVFGGVGWVGGPMTPAAPSWVLPDAELAKLPGFGKREDEIKEAKALLSAAGFPNGFEETILTVTAFDTEKVHDVVVSNLKDIGVTVKTENVGTDFAANFLPREVGRQYELATTLFLSGGFPDAQLLIYHHSDKTKGTRNYGDYSLAGLDAKLDKQSTVYDEKTRLPLVQEIQRDIINAPGPIWIGSRGTLTAWAAKLQNAAQFPFAAGYYAAENVWIKA
;
A
#
# COMPACT_ATOMS: atom_id res chain seq x y z
N MET A 1 -7.71 24.90 1.64
CA MET A 1 -8.82 23.97 1.97
C MET A 1 -8.26 22.97 2.96
N SER A 2 -8.75 22.98 4.19
CA SER A 2 -8.28 22.05 5.23
C SER A 2 -8.73 20.63 4.85
N ASN A 3 -7.80 19.69 4.91
CA ASN A 3 -8.04 18.29 4.64
C ASN A 3 -9.12 17.75 5.59
N TYR A 4 -10.04 16.90 5.10
CA TYR A 4 -11.05 16.20 5.92
C TYR A 4 -10.41 15.57 7.17
N TRP A 5 -9.23 14.99 7.03
CA TRP A 5 -8.48 14.38 8.13
C TRP A 5 -7.86 15.38 9.08
N ASP A 6 -7.41 16.54 8.60
CA ASP A 6 -6.97 17.63 9.48
C ASP A 6 -8.14 18.16 10.31
N SER A 7 -9.36 18.23 9.71
CA SER A 7 -10.56 18.58 10.46
C SER A 7 -11.03 17.48 11.42
N TYR A 8 -10.76 16.18 11.09
CA TYR A 8 -11.06 15.06 11.97
C TYR A 8 -10.14 15.02 13.21
N TRP A 9 -8.86 15.27 13.02
CA TRP A 9 -7.89 15.34 14.12
C TRP A 9 -8.04 16.61 14.97
N THR A 10 -8.35 17.75 14.37
CA THR A 10 -8.46 19.05 15.06
C THR A 10 -9.80 19.27 15.76
N LYS A 11 -10.90 18.62 15.33
CA LYS A 11 -12.25 18.84 15.89
C LYS A 11 -12.74 17.81 16.90
N ARG A 12 -12.00 16.73 17.16
CA ARG A 12 -12.36 15.73 18.17
C ARG A 12 -11.42 15.72 19.36
N THR A 13 -11.49 16.72 20.18
CA THR A 13 -11.22 16.56 21.60
C THR A 13 -12.39 15.74 22.17
N LEU A 14 -12.21 14.42 22.26
CA LEU A 14 -13.17 13.55 22.94
C LEU A 14 -13.18 13.91 24.42
N SER A 15 -14.23 14.58 24.87
CA SER A 15 -14.47 14.78 26.29
C SER A 15 -14.55 13.41 26.96
N ARG A 16 -13.83 13.21 28.06
CA ARG A 16 -13.79 11.98 28.88
C ARG A 16 -15.17 11.46 29.31
N ARG A 17 -16.23 12.22 29.14
CA ARG A 17 -17.63 11.87 29.48
C ARG A 17 -18.31 10.95 28.47
N ARG A 18 -17.84 10.80 27.23
CA ARG A 18 -18.47 9.94 26.21
C ARG A 18 -17.90 8.52 26.12
N VAL A 19 -16.76 8.26 26.75
CA VAL A 19 -16.16 6.90 26.79
C VAL A 19 -16.81 6.03 27.89
N LEU A 20 -17.48 6.64 28.88
CA LEU A 20 -18.10 5.92 30.01
C LEU A 20 -19.58 5.55 29.82
N ALA A 21 -20.19 5.87 28.67
CA ALA A 21 -21.61 5.59 28.40
C ALA A 21 -21.86 4.25 27.67
N GLY A 22 -20.86 3.41 27.49
CA GLY A 22 -20.96 2.12 26.76
C GLY A 22 -20.70 0.85 27.57
N GLY A 23 -20.68 0.91 28.88
CA GLY A 23 -20.45 -0.28 29.72
C GLY A 23 -21.29 -0.27 30.97
N THR A 24 -22.48 -0.87 30.94
CA THR A 24 -23.25 -1.22 32.14
C THR A 24 -22.94 -2.64 32.56
N ILE A 25 -22.43 -2.83 33.78
CA ILE A 25 -22.90 -3.86 34.73
C ILE A 25 -22.40 -3.46 36.13
N THR A 26 -23.41 -3.17 36.97
CA THR A 26 -23.59 -3.31 38.41
C THR A 26 -22.41 -3.27 39.39
N ALA A 27 -22.45 -2.29 40.31
CA ALA A 27 -22.74 -2.52 41.72
C ALA A 27 -22.78 -1.21 42.51
N ALA A 28 -23.88 -1.05 43.23
CA ALA A 28 -24.27 -0.25 44.38
C ALA A 28 -23.24 0.63 45.13
N GLY A 29 -23.69 1.87 45.46
CA GLY A 29 -23.32 2.46 46.75
C GLY A 29 -23.10 3.96 46.80
N VAL A 30 -24.15 4.69 47.25
CA VAL A 30 -24.17 5.86 48.17
C VAL A 30 -23.76 7.26 47.69
N ALA A 31 -24.80 8.06 47.56
CA ALA A 31 -25.12 9.39 48.11
C ALA A 31 -24.18 10.60 47.94
N GLY A 32 -24.80 11.70 47.44
CA GLY A 32 -24.61 12.98 48.08
C GLY A 32 -24.55 14.23 47.20
N MET A 33 -25.66 14.98 47.14
CA MET A 33 -25.86 16.44 47.06
C MET A 33 -25.35 17.22 45.82
N ALA A 34 -26.20 17.70 44.97
CA ALA A 34 -27.04 18.91 44.92
C ALA A 34 -26.29 20.26 44.94
N LEU A 35 -26.56 21.06 43.89
CA LEU A 35 -27.07 22.43 43.82
C LEU A 35 -26.78 23.01 42.42
N ALA A 36 -27.71 23.22 41.61
CA ALA A 36 -28.51 24.39 41.25
C ALA A 36 -27.71 25.59 40.69
N GLY A 37 -28.11 26.01 39.50
CA GLY A 37 -27.77 27.31 38.91
C GLY A 37 -28.36 27.43 37.52
N CYS A 38 -29.53 28.04 37.43
CA CYS A 38 -30.23 28.46 36.20
C CYS A 38 -29.52 29.63 35.54
N GLY A 39 -29.72 29.75 34.25
CA GLY A 39 -29.45 30.93 33.43
C GLY A 39 -29.91 30.67 32.00
N ASP A 40 -31.17 31.11 31.73
CA ASP A 40 -31.71 31.30 30.39
C ASP A 40 -30.94 32.41 29.69
N ASP A 41 -30.85 32.31 28.37
CA ASP A 41 -31.30 33.36 27.45
C ASP A 41 -31.30 32.81 26.01
N ASP A 42 -32.41 33.07 25.37
CA ASP A 42 -32.77 32.85 23.98
C ASP A 42 -31.94 33.74 23.05
N ASP A 43 -31.71 33.30 21.80
CA ASP A 43 -32.15 33.97 20.61
C ASP A 43 -31.77 33.26 19.30
N ASP A 44 -32.72 33.20 18.49
CA ASP A 44 -33.08 32.89 17.12
C ASP A 44 -32.03 32.84 15.99
N ASP A 45 -32.37 31.91 15.08
CA ASP A 45 -32.35 31.96 13.61
C ASP A 45 -31.01 32.00 12.85
N ASP A 46 -30.67 30.96 12.09
CA ASP A 46 -30.93 30.92 10.66
C ASP A 46 -30.48 29.59 10.02
N GLY A 47 -31.37 29.04 9.21
CA GLY A 47 -31.20 27.80 8.51
C GLY A 47 -30.15 27.89 7.40
N GLY A 48 -29.15 27.05 7.48
CA GLY A 48 -28.15 26.80 6.45
C GLY A 48 -27.91 25.29 6.31
N SER A 49 -28.68 24.66 5.44
CA SER A 49 -28.44 23.29 4.98
C SER A 49 -27.06 23.21 4.31
N SER A 50 -26.04 22.75 5.03
CA SER A 50 -24.76 22.38 4.47
C SER A 50 -24.71 20.88 4.24
N THR A 51 -24.92 20.48 3.01
CA THR A 51 -24.58 19.16 2.47
C THR A 51 -23.10 18.86 2.76
N PRO A 52 -22.74 17.67 3.29
CA PRO A 52 -21.33 17.31 3.41
C PRO A 52 -20.79 16.99 2.02
N GLY A 53 -20.13 17.96 1.39
CA GLY A 53 -19.34 17.73 0.20
C GLY A 53 -18.18 16.80 0.52
N GLY A 54 -18.11 15.64 -0.14
CA GLY A 54 -16.97 14.75 -0.12
C GLY A 54 -15.74 15.49 -0.65
N GLY A 55 -14.78 15.78 0.22
CA GLY A 55 -13.51 16.36 -0.15
C GLY A 55 -12.57 15.26 -0.64
N GLY A 56 -12.28 15.23 -1.93
CA GLY A 56 -11.25 14.39 -2.50
C GLY A 56 -9.93 14.62 -1.78
N THR A 57 -9.37 13.55 -1.22
CA THR A 57 -8.06 13.58 -0.56
C THR A 57 -6.97 13.74 -1.61
N SER A 58 -6.61 14.98 -1.91
CA SER A 58 -5.33 15.24 -2.57
C SER A 58 -4.22 14.67 -1.69
N LEU A 59 -3.54 13.63 -2.18
CA LEU A 59 -2.37 13.01 -1.54
C LEU A 59 -1.13 13.92 -1.64
N THR A 60 -1.32 15.20 -1.83
CA THR A 60 -0.20 16.15 -1.80
C THR A 60 0.35 16.21 -0.38
N PRO A 61 1.63 15.89 -0.16
CA PRO A 61 2.27 16.10 1.13
C PRO A 61 2.15 17.58 1.47
N THR A 62 1.54 17.89 2.61
CA THR A 62 1.35 19.27 3.08
C THR A 62 2.63 19.86 3.71
N ALA A 63 3.79 19.32 3.42
CA ALA A 63 5.05 20.00 3.67
C ALA A 63 5.40 20.77 2.41
N ALA A 64 5.37 22.10 2.48
CA ALA A 64 5.99 22.94 1.45
C ALA A 64 7.40 22.39 1.23
N THR A 65 7.68 21.88 0.03
CA THR A 65 9.02 21.45 -0.34
C THR A 65 9.92 22.68 -0.20
N PRO A 66 10.84 22.75 0.81
CA PRO A 66 11.82 23.82 0.83
C PRO A 66 12.53 23.78 -0.50
N SER A 67 12.76 24.94 -1.12
CA SER A 67 13.48 24.97 -2.39
C SER A 67 14.81 24.24 -2.22
N ALA A 68 15.25 23.50 -3.23
CA ALA A 68 16.56 22.82 -3.23
C ALA A 68 17.73 23.78 -2.93
N ALA A 69 17.51 25.09 -3.07
CA ALA A 69 18.42 26.16 -2.70
C ALA A 69 18.74 26.25 -1.17
N GLN A 70 17.96 25.59 -0.32
CA GLN A 70 18.18 25.58 1.15
C GLN A 70 18.74 24.27 1.68
N ALA A 71 18.81 23.22 0.87
CA ALA A 71 19.29 21.92 1.31
C ALA A 71 20.81 21.94 1.52
N VAL A 72 21.26 21.44 2.67
CA VAL A 72 22.67 21.37 3.09
C VAL A 72 23.11 19.91 3.11
N LYS A 73 24.31 19.65 2.56
CA LYS A 73 24.92 18.33 2.66
C LYS A 73 25.45 18.07 4.07
N GLY A 74 25.22 16.87 4.57
CA GLY A 74 25.76 16.42 5.83
C GLY A 74 24.76 15.67 6.71
N GLY A 75 25.30 15.04 7.74
CA GLY A 75 24.54 14.29 8.74
C GLY A 75 24.08 12.93 8.32
N THR A 76 23.78 12.09 9.30
CA THR A 76 23.30 10.72 9.13
C THR A 76 21.87 10.61 9.66
N LEU A 77 20.97 10.06 8.85
CA LEU A 77 19.61 9.73 9.29
C LEU A 77 19.64 8.38 10.01
N ARG A 78 19.13 8.34 11.23
CA ARG A 78 18.97 7.14 12.04
C ARG A 78 17.49 6.77 12.08
N ALA A 79 17.14 5.52 11.74
CA ALA A 79 15.76 5.07 11.74
C ALA A 79 15.61 3.71 12.44
N LEU A 80 14.47 3.51 13.08
CA LEU A 80 14.08 2.24 13.65
C LEU A 80 13.04 1.58 12.73
N THR A 81 13.27 0.31 12.40
CA THR A 81 12.41 -0.45 11.49
C THR A 81 12.50 -1.95 11.77
N ASN A 82 11.68 -2.73 11.11
CA ASN A 82 11.81 -4.20 11.10
C ASN A 82 12.88 -4.61 10.09
N VAL A 83 14.10 -4.90 10.54
CA VAL A 83 15.19 -5.43 9.70
C VAL A 83 15.04 -6.94 9.57
N GLY A 84 14.99 -7.44 8.34
CA GLY A 84 14.90 -8.86 8.03
C GLY A 84 16.27 -9.55 7.90
N SER A 85 16.24 -10.78 7.39
CA SER A 85 17.45 -11.62 7.27
C SER A 85 17.97 -11.73 5.84
N ILE A 86 17.14 -11.41 4.84
CA ILE A 86 17.47 -11.53 3.41
C ILE A 86 17.44 -10.14 2.79
N PHE A 87 18.59 -9.66 2.33
CA PHE A 87 18.70 -8.34 1.71
C PHE A 87 18.95 -8.37 0.20
N ASP A 88 18.91 -9.55 -0.42
CA ASP A 88 18.86 -9.68 -1.88
C ASP A 88 17.53 -9.11 -2.41
N PRO A 89 17.55 -8.08 -3.26
CA PRO A 89 16.33 -7.37 -3.67
C PRO A 89 15.36 -8.26 -4.45
N HIS A 90 15.87 -9.24 -5.19
CA HIS A 90 15.05 -10.16 -5.99
C HIS A 90 14.39 -11.26 -5.15
N ARG A 91 14.82 -11.46 -3.89
CA ARG A 91 14.35 -12.54 -3.01
C ARG A 91 13.65 -12.07 -1.74
N THR A 92 13.95 -10.86 -1.26
CA THR A 92 13.34 -10.34 -0.04
C THR A 92 11.87 -9.98 -0.25
N ASN A 93 11.08 -10.08 0.83
CA ASN A 93 9.72 -9.55 0.94
C ASN A 93 9.66 -8.40 1.97
N THR A 94 10.78 -8.04 2.57
CA THR A 94 10.84 -7.07 3.66
C THR A 94 11.07 -5.66 3.11
N PRO A 95 10.19 -4.69 3.40
CA PRO A 95 10.34 -3.32 2.90
C PRO A 95 11.62 -2.61 3.37
N ALA A 96 12.14 -2.95 4.56
CA ALA A 96 13.36 -2.34 5.06
C ALA A 96 14.54 -2.58 4.10
N GLU A 97 14.73 -3.81 3.64
CA GLU A 97 15.81 -4.16 2.73
C GLU A 97 15.53 -3.72 1.31
N SER A 98 14.31 -3.91 0.80
CA SER A 98 14.01 -3.53 -0.58
C SER A 98 13.83 -2.02 -0.72
N VAL A 99 12.98 -1.41 0.09
CA VAL A 99 12.64 0.01 -0.07
C VAL A 99 13.73 0.91 0.52
N SER A 100 14.13 0.68 1.79
CA SER A 100 15.06 1.59 2.46
C SER A 100 16.51 1.37 2.05
N LEU A 101 16.98 0.11 2.02
CA LEU A 101 18.37 -0.18 1.66
C LEU A 101 18.56 -0.04 0.15
N TRP A 102 17.86 -0.86 -0.65
CA TRP A 102 18.06 -0.85 -2.10
C TRP A 102 17.55 0.43 -2.77
N GLY A 103 16.52 1.08 -2.24
CA GLY A 103 16.10 2.41 -2.70
C GLY A 103 17.18 3.48 -2.55
N ALA A 104 18.15 3.29 -1.65
CA ALA A 104 19.29 4.19 -1.49
C ALA A 104 20.53 3.76 -2.29
N ILE A 105 20.79 2.45 -2.40
CA ILE A 105 22.02 1.97 -3.07
C ILE A 105 21.82 1.56 -4.53
N GLY A 106 20.58 1.29 -4.98
CA GLY A 106 20.26 0.76 -6.31
C GLY A 106 19.40 1.70 -7.14
N ASN A 107 19.21 1.30 -8.40
CA ASN A 107 18.24 1.88 -9.32
C ASN A 107 17.49 0.76 -10.03
N THR A 108 16.26 1.05 -10.45
CA THR A 108 15.47 0.22 -11.35
C THR A 108 15.60 0.72 -12.79
N LEU A 109 15.05 0.01 -13.75
CA LEU A 109 15.09 0.46 -15.15
C LEU A 109 14.22 1.70 -15.36
N VAL A 110 13.00 1.66 -14.84
CA VAL A 110 12.05 2.76 -14.64
C VAL A 110 11.59 2.73 -13.20
N ARG A 111 11.13 3.82 -12.63
CA ARG A 111 10.75 3.90 -11.23
C ARG A 111 9.42 4.64 -11.02
N PHE A 112 8.80 4.45 -9.90
CA PHE A 112 7.72 5.36 -9.47
C PHE A 112 8.30 6.73 -9.18
N SER A 113 7.61 7.77 -9.64
CA SER A 113 8.07 9.14 -9.49
C SER A 113 8.10 9.55 -8.02
N THR A 114 9.19 10.21 -7.62
CA THR A 114 9.31 10.86 -6.32
C THR A 114 8.59 12.22 -6.26
N LYS A 115 8.07 12.71 -7.40
CA LYS A 115 7.38 14.00 -7.53
C LYS A 115 5.88 13.82 -7.74
N ASN A 116 5.50 12.82 -8.53
CA ASN A 116 4.11 12.51 -8.89
C ASN A 116 3.77 11.09 -8.43
N PRO A 117 3.26 10.90 -7.20
CA PRO A 117 2.93 9.57 -6.70
C PRO A 117 1.98 8.82 -7.63
N GLY A 118 2.31 7.57 -7.95
CA GLY A 118 1.52 6.70 -8.83
C GLY A 118 1.87 6.78 -10.31
N SER A 119 2.70 7.73 -10.75
CA SER A 119 3.23 7.76 -12.12
C SER A 119 4.58 7.05 -12.21
N VAL A 120 4.92 6.56 -13.41
CA VAL A 120 6.20 5.95 -13.74
C VAL A 120 7.09 6.96 -14.47
N GLU A 121 8.35 7.04 -14.08
CA GLU A 121 9.37 7.86 -14.74
C GLU A 121 10.62 7.03 -15.07
N ALA A 122 11.45 7.52 -16.00
CA ALA A 122 12.71 6.89 -16.34
C ALA A 122 13.69 6.96 -15.15
N ASP A 123 14.44 5.85 -14.90
CA ASP A 123 15.51 5.80 -13.90
C ASP A 123 16.84 5.46 -14.56
N LEU A 124 17.27 4.19 -14.66
CA LEU A 124 18.44 3.83 -15.48
C LEU A 124 18.17 3.98 -16.98
N ALA A 125 16.93 3.83 -17.41
CA ALA A 125 16.56 4.23 -18.77
C ALA A 125 16.66 5.75 -18.92
N SER A 126 17.10 6.24 -20.09
CA SER A 126 17.19 7.66 -20.40
C SER A 126 15.81 8.30 -20.67
N ALA A 127 14.83 7.49 -21.09
CA ALA A 127 13.44 7.85 -21.34
C ALA A 127 12.52 6.64 -21.09
N LEU A 128 11.21 6.84 -21.07
CA LEU A 128 10.26 5.74 -21.15
C LEU A 128 10.44 5.01 -22.49
N PRO A 129 10.04 3.72 -22.60
CA PRO A 129 10.34 2.90 -23.75
C PRO A 129 9.60 3.32 -25.00
N GLU A 130 10.17 3.02 -26.15
CA GLU A 130 9.45 2.97 -27.42
C GLU A 130 8.59 1.71 -27.46
N ILE A 131 7.31 1.86 -27.71
CA ILE A 131 6.31 0.77 -27.77
C ILE A 131 5.63 0.83 -29.15
N PRO A 132 5.82 -0.18 -30.01
CA PRO A 132 5.13 -0.24 -31.31
C PRO A 132 3.62 -0.43 -31.12
N ALA A 133 2.86 -0.20 -32.19
CA ALA A 133 1.38 -0.22 -32.15
C ALA A 133 0.78 -1.57 -31.75
N ASP A 134 1.50 -2.69 -31.98
CA ASP A 134 1.09 -4.01 -31.54
C ASP A 134 1.30 -4.27 -30.03
N GLY A 135 2.06 -3.39 -29.36
CA GLY A 135 2.36 -3.52 -27.94
C GLY A 135 3.23 -4.72 -27.56
N LEU A 136 3.84 -5.40 -28.53
CA LEU A 136 4.57 -6.66 -28.32
C LEU A 136 6.07 -6.47 -28.05
N SER A 137 6.53 -5.22 -27.91
CA SER A 137 7.89 -4.97 -27.47
C SER A 137 8.02 -3.64 -26.75
N LEU A 138 8.99 -3.56 -25.80
CA LEU A 138 9.40 -2.35 -25.11
C LEU A 138 10.89 -2.19 -25.31
N THR A 139 11.31 -1.10 -25.96
CA THR A 139 12.73 -0.82 -26.21
C THR A 139 13.21 0.33 -25.35
N PHE A 140 14.21 0.08 -24.50
CA PHE A 140 14.79 1.04 -23.59
C PHE A 140 16.22 1.38 -23.98
N LYS A 141 16.59 2.66 -23.81
CA LYS A 141 17.97 3.14 -23.88
C LYS A 141 18.50 3.41 -22.49
N ILE A 142 19.63 2.82 -22.14
CA ILE A 142 20.29 3.00 -20.84
C ILE A 142 21.10 4.29 -20.83
N ARG A 143 21.08 5.02 -19.73
CA ARG A 143 21.85 6.25 -19.52
C ARG A 143 23.34 5.96 -19.59
N PRO A 144 24.11 6.61 -20.46
CA PRO A 144 25.57 6.40 -20.54
C PRO A 144 26.30 6.92 -19.30
N GLU A 145 25.74 7.89 -18.58
CA GLU A 145 26.29 8.45 -17.34
C GLU A 145 26.09 7.59 -16.11
N ALA A 146 25.16 6.60 -16.16
CA ALA A 146 24.90 5.71 -15.04
C ALA A 146 26.07 4.73 -14.83
N LYS A 147 26.63 4.72 -13.61
CA LYS A 147 27.77 3.90 -13.23
C LYS A 147 27.50 3.12 -11.97
N TRP A 148 28.02 1.94 -11.92
CA TRP A 148 28.08 1.14 -10.71
C TRP A 148 28.98 1.79 -9.65
N GLN A 149 28.79 1.42 -8.39
CA GLN A 149 29.73 1.75 -7.31
C GLN A 149 31.13 1.21 -7.61
N ASN A 150 32.17 1.94 -7.18
CA ASN A 150 33.55 1.53 -7.39
C ASN A 150 33.99 0.45 -6.38
N LYS A 151 33.34 -0.73 -6.50
CA LYS A 151 33.61 -1.94 -5.70
C LYS A 151 33.97 -3.11 -6.64
N ALA A 152 34.91 -3.94 -6.22
CA ALA A 152 35.21 -5.19 -6.95
C ALA A 152 33.98 -6.15 -6.88
N PRO A 153 33.70 -6.91 -7.95
CA PRO A 153 34.43 -7.03 -9.20
C PRO A 153 34.09 -5.99 -10.27
N VAL A 154 33.14 -5.07 -9.99
CA VAL A 154 32.51 -4.17 -10.98
C VAL A 154 33.36 -2.93 -11.27
N ASN A 155 34.05 -2.40 -10.25
CA ASN A 155 35.04 -1.32 -10.32
C ASN A 155 34.55 -0.05 -11.05
N GLY A 156 33.30 0.39 -10.79
CA GLY A 156 32.79 1.66 -11.28
C GLY A 156 32.50 1.72 -12.79
N ARG A 157 32.44 0.59 -13.49
CA ARG A 157 32.07 0.58 -14.92
C ARG A 157 30.67 1.12 -15.17
N ALA A 158 30.35 1.52 -16.38
CA ALA A 158 29.02 1.92 -16.80
C ALA A 158 28.01 0.78 -16.64
N VAL A 159 26.74 1.14 -16.36
CA VAL A 159 25.61 0.23 -16.45
C VAL A 159 25.34 -0.06 -17.93
N THR A 160 25.01 -1.31 -18.26
CA THR A 160 24.80 -1.75 -19.65
C THR A 160 23.46 -2.48 -19.80
N ALA A 161 23.02 -2.64 -21.04
CA ALA A 161 21.85 -3.42 -21.41
C ALA A 161 21.95 -4.89 -20.97
N GLU A 162 23.16 -5.44 -20.89
CA GLU A 162 23.42 -6.80 -20.40
C GLU A 162 23.10 -6.93 -18.89
N ASP A 163 23.43 -5.89 -18.08
CA ASP A 163 23.07 -5.87 -16.66
C ASP A 163 21.54 -5.93 -16.47
N VAL A 164 20.82 -5.17 -17.29
CA VAL A 164 19.35 -5.17 -17.30
C VAL A 164 18.81 -6.54 -17.66
N LYS A 165 19.28 -7.12 -18.79
CA LYS A 165 18.85 -8.45 -19.23
C LYS A 165 19.05 -9.49 -18.13
N LEU A 166 20.25 -9.59 -17.59
CA LEU A 166 20.60 -10.62 -16.60
C LEU A 166 19.87 -10.41 -15.26
N SER A 167 19.55 -9.17 -14.89
CA SER A 167 18.73 -8.90 -13.71
C SER A 167 17.31 -9.43 -13.88
N PHE A 168 16.65 -9.16 -15.01
CA PHE A 168 15.31 -9.66 -15.28
C PHE A 168 15.28 -11.17 -15.56
N ASP A 169 16.27 -11.73 -16.23
CA ASP A 169 16.40 -13.17 -16.39
C ASP A 169 16.51 -13.86 -15.03
N ARG A 170 17.30 -13.30 -14.10
CA ARG A 170 17.42 -13.79 -12.72
C ARG A 170 16.09 -13.70 -11.96
N ILE A 171 15.34 -12.59 -12.05
CA ILE A 171 14.03 -12.45 -11.40
C ILE A 171 13.07 -13.53 -11.92
N ARG A 172 13.09 -13.83 -13.21
CA ARG A 172 12.22 -14.80 -13.89
C ARG A 172 12.64 -16.25 -13.72
N ASP A 173 13.89 -16.48 -13.34
CA ASP A 173 14.41 -17.83 -13.13
C ASP A 173 13.76 -18.47 -11.89
N PRO A 174 13.06 -19.61 -12.04
CA PRO A 174 12.47 -20.33 -10.91
C PRO A 174 13.48 -20.67 -9.81
N ALA A 175 14.76 -20.87 -10.15
CA ALA A 175 15.81 -21.16 -9.17
C ALA A 175 16.08 -19.99 -8.23
N THR A 176 15.81 -18.76 -8.61
CA THR A 176 15.94 -17.56 -7.77
C THR A 176 14.87 -17.51 -6.67
N VAL A 177 13.71 -18.15 -6.91
CA VAL A 177 12.54 -18.10 -6.02
C VAL A 177 12.11 -16.66 -5.75
N SER A 178 12.09 -15.83 -6.80
CA SER A 178 11.65 -14.45 -6.68
C SER A 178 10.13 -14.37 -6.47
N PRO A 179 9.66 -13.66 -5.43
CA PRO A 179 8.23 -13.45 -5.23
C PRO A 179 7.59 -12.53 -6.29
N ARG A 180 8.41 -11.95 -7.18
CA ARG A 180 7.98 -11.04 -8.25
C ARG A 180 8.01 -11.68 -9.64
N ALA A 181 8.50 -12.91 -9.78
CA ALA A 181 8.64 -13.60 -11.07
C ALA A 181 7.33 -13.61 -11.90
N GLY A 182 6.18 -13.78 -11.24
CA GLY A 182 4.86 -13.81 -11.89
C GLY A 182 4.48 -12.49 -12.60
N ASN A 183 5.01 -11.35 -12.17
CA ASN A 183 4.73 -10.05 -12.80
C ASN A 183 5.32 -9.93 -14.22
N PHE A 184 6.25 -10.81 -14.58
CA PHE A 184 7.01 -10.78 -15.83
C PHE A 184 6.68 -11.96 -16.76
N GLY A 185 5.56 -12.63 -16.54
CA GLY A 185 5.14 -13.81 -17.31
C GLY A 185 4.86 -13.51 -18.80
N ALA A 186 4.46 -12.29 -19.14
CA ALA A 186 4.24 -11.86 -20.51
C ALA A 186 5.55 -11.68 -21.31
N ILE A 187 6.71 -11.52 -20.65
CA ILE A 187 7.99 -11.41 -21.35
C ILE A 187 8.32 -12.76 -22.00
N ASP A 188 8.47 -12.76 -23.31
CA ASP A 188 8.98 -13.90 -24.09
C ASP A 188 10.50 -13.97 -23.97
N SER A 189 11.17 -12.92 -24.44
CA SER A 189 12.64 -12.84 -24.46
C SER A 189 13.13 -11.43 -24.21
N ILE A 190 14.38 -11.31 -23.73
CA ILE A 190 15.07 -10.03 -23.52
C ILE A 190 16.32 -10.02 -24.41
N VAL A 191 16.37 -9.06 -25.33
CA VAL A 191 17.42 -8.93 -26.34
C VAL A 191 18.29 -7.71 -26.07
N VAL A 192 19.59 -7.92 -25.99
CA VAL A 192 20.58 -6.84 -26.00
C VAL A 192 20.84 -6.47 -27.45
N ILE A 193 20.43 -5.27 -27.87
CA ILE A 193 20.65 -4.76 -29.23
C ILE A 193 22.06 -4.21 -29.36
N ASP A 194 22.46 -3.41 -28.38
CA ASP A 194 23.82 -2.89 -28.21
C ASP A 194 24.13 -2.66 -26.72
N ALA A 195 25.27 -2.09 -26.38
CA ALA A 195 25.69 -1.90 -25.00
C ALA A 195 24.70 -1.06 -24.16
N ASN A 196 23.95 -0.19 -24.81
CA ASN A 196 23.02 0.74 -24.13
C ASN A 196 21.56 0.53 -24.54
N THR A 197 21.23 -0.44 -25.37
CA THR A 197 19.87 -0.66 -25.86
C THR A 197 19.40 -2.09 -25.55
N VAL A 198 18.33 -2.20 -24.78
CA VAL A 198 17.68 -3.47 -24.44
C VAL A 198 16.22 -3.48 -24.91
N GLN A 199 15.80 -4.59 -25.48
CA GLN A 199 14.42 -4.80 -25.93
C GLN A 199 13.80 -5.99 -25.20
N PHE A 200 12.63 -5.75 -24.61
CA PHE A 200 11.76 -6.78 -24.04
C PHE A 200 10.74 -7.16 -25.09
N LYS A 201 10.75 -8.41 -25.55
CA LYS A 201 9.73 -8.98 -26.43
C LYS A 201 8.67 -9.66 -25.62
N LEU A 202 7.41 -9.44 -25.95
CA LEU A 202 6.25 -9.92 -25.19
C LEU A 202 5.45 -10.95 -25.98
N LYS A 203 4.88 -11.93 -25.29
CA LYS A 203 3.90 -12.89 -25.81
C LYS A 203 2.56 -12.23 -26.08
N THR A 204 2.20 -11.30 -25.20
CA THR A 204 0.96 -10.51 -25.24
C THR A 204 1.26 -9.11 -24.71
N PRO A 205 0.59 -8.05 -25.17
CA PRO A 205 0.72 -6.72 -24.58
C PRO A 205 0.41 -6.76 -23.09
N GLN A 206 1.21 -6.04 -22.29
CA GLN A 206 1.04 -5.93 -20.83
C GLN A 206 1.28 -4.49 -20.41
N ALA A 207 0.21 -3.71 -20.25
CA ALA A 207 0.27 -2.28 -19.93
C ALA A 207 0.94 -2.00 -18.56
N ASP A 208 0.77 -2.89 -17.59
CA ASP A 208 1.35 -2.76 -16.25
C ASP A 208 2.83 -3.18 -16.16
N LEU A 209 3.45 -3.61 -17.27
CA LEU A 209 4.84 -4.08 -17.22
C LEU A 209 5.81 -2.99 -16.72
N MET A 210 5.62 -1.73 -17.13
CA MET A 210 6.46 -0.62 -16.63
C MET A 210 6.26 -0.38 -15.14
N ALA A 211 5.03 -0.43 -14.65
CA ALA A 211 4.74 -0.32 -13.22
C ALA A 211 5.34 -1.48 -12.42
N ALA A 212 5.27 -2.71 -12.96
CA ALA A 212 5.95 -3.86 -12.37
C ALA A 212 7.47 -3.70 -12.36
N MET A 213 8.08 -3.18 -13.43
CA MET A 213 9.52 -2.88 -13.49
C MET A 213 9.94 -1.78 -12.50
N SER A 214 9.02 -0.88 -12.13
CA SER A 214 9.25 0.22 -11.18
C SER A 214 9.23 -0.21 -9.72
N ASP A 215 8.74 -1.41 -9.42
CA ASP A 215 8.64 -1.91 -8.05
C ASP A 215 10.04 -2.03 -7.42
N GLN A 216 10.19 -1.48 -6.21
CA GLN A 216 11.44 -1.44 -5.43
C GLN A 216 11.87 -2.83 -4.89
N TYR A 217 11.65 -3.87 -5.68
CA TYR A 217 12.19 -5.22 -5.56
C TYR A 217 12.89 -5.65 -6.86
N ASN A 218 12.73 -4.89 -7.95
CA ASN A 218 13.21 -5.22 -9.28
C ASN A 218 14.43 -4.34 -9.67
N PHE A 219 15.32 -4.11 -8.70
CA PHE A 219 16.56 -3.37 -8.92
C PHE A 219 17.45 -4.06 -9.95
N ILE A 220 18.10 -3.24 -10.76
CA ILE A 220 19.13 -3.75 -11.65
C ILE A 220 20.41 -3.97 -10.83
N ILE A 221 21.02 -5.14 -10.99
CA ILE A 221 22.26 -5.54 -10.33
C ILE A 221 23.33 -5.87 -11.38
N PRO A 222 24.63 -5.72 -11.05
CA PRO A 222 25.71 -5.98 -12.02
C PRO A 222 25.69 -7.40 -12.56
N LYS A 223 26.01 -7.58 -13.81
CA LYS A 223 26.06 -8.90 -14.46
C LYS A 223 27.02 -9.87 -13.76
N GLU A 224 28.11 -9.35 -13.20
CA GLU A 224 29.09 -10.12 -12.43
C GLU A 224 28.49 -10.71 -11.14
N ILE A 225 27.43 -10.09 -10.64
CA ILE A 225 26.67 -10.56 -9.49
C ILE A 225 25.50 -11.42 -9.96
N SER A 226 24.68 -10.94 -10.91
CA SER A 226 23.50 -11.66 -11.42
C SER A 226 23.84 -13.09 -11.88
N SER A 227 24.99 -13.27 -12.53
CA SER A 227 25.44 -14.56 -13.05
C SER A 227 25.81 -15.59 -11.97
N LYS A 228 25.96 -15.20 -10.70
CA LYS A 228 26.21 -16.13 -9.58
C LYS A 228 24.94 -16.91 -9.16
N GLY A 229 23.77 -16.63 -9.76
CA GLY A 229 22.50 -17.33 -9.48
C GLY A 229 21.81 -16.84 -8.21
N LYS A 230 21.07 -17.74 -7.55
CA LYS A 230 20.16 -17.37 -6.43
C LYS A 230 20.89 -16.79 -5.20
N ASP A 231 22.08 -17.28 -4.91
CA ASP A 231 22.87 -16.86 -3.75
C ASP A 231 23.91 -15.78 -4.09
N ALA A 232 23.59 -14.95 -5.09
CA ALA A 232 24.47 -13.90 -5.62
C ALA A 232 24.79 -12.80 -4.61
N ILE A 233 23.86 -12.50 -3.69
CA ILE A 233 23.99 -11.41 -2.72
C ILE A 233 23.79 -11.98 -1.32
N THR A 234 24.90 -12.27 -0.65
CA THR A 234 24.92 -12.87 0.70
C THR A 234 25.71 -12.02 1.70
N THR A 235 26.55 -11.12 1.23
CA THR A 235 27.35 -10.21 2.04
C THR A 235 27.18 -8.76 1.60
N ALA A 236 27.49 -7.80 2.46
CA ALA A 236 27.47 -6.39 2.11
C ALA A 236 28.41 -6.04 0.93
N ALA A 237 29.45 -6.83 0.71
CA ALA A 237 30.36 -6.67 -0.43
C ALA A 237 29.69 -7.02 -1.77
N ASP A 238 28.73 -7.96 -1.78
CA ASP A 238 27.98 -8.36 -2.98
C ASP A 238 26.88 -7.34 -3.34
N ALA A 239 26.46 -6.51 -2.38
CA ALA A 239 25.44 -5.47 -2.59
C ALA A 239 26.06 -4.26 -3.31
N ILE A 240 26.20 -4.39 -4.62
CA ILE A 240 26.74 -3.34 -5.50
C ILE A 240 25.59 -2.75 -6.30
N GLY A 241 25.30 -1.48 -6.06
CA GLY A 241 24.25 -0.74 -6.74
C GLY A 241 24.78 0.40 -7.62
N SER A 242 23.89 1.07 -8.31
CA SER A 242 24.15 2.26 -9.12
C SER A 242 23.63 3.54 -8.46
N GLY A 243 23.00 3.44 -7.29
CA GLY A 243 22.42 4.55 -6.55
C GLY A 243 23.44 5.42 -5.80
N PRO A 244 22.96 6.45 -5.10
CA PRO A 244 23.80 7.48 -4.47
C PRO A 244 24.51 7.06 -3.18
N TYR A 245 24.13 5.94 -2.56
CA TYR A 245 24.75 5.44 -1.33
C TYR A 245 25.34 4.05 -1.51
N GLU A 246 26.25 3.67 -0.64
CA GLU A 246 26.89 2.37 -0.58
C GLU A 246 26.55 1.67 0.73
N LEU A 247 26.20 0.38 0.67
CA LEU A 247 26.08 -0.44 1.86
C LEU A 247 27.45 -0.66 2.51
N THR A 248 27.57 -0.30 3.78
CA THR A 248 28.80 -0.46 4.56
C THR A 248 28.75 -1.66 5.48
N GLU A 249 27.59 -1.93 6.05
CA GLU A 249 27.37 -3.06 6.96
C GLU A 249 25.92 -3.58 6.83
N PHE A 250 25.75 -4.90 6.94
CA PHE A 250 24.46 -5.55 7.12
C PHE A 250 24.58 -6.64 8.17
N LYS A 251 23.77 -6.55 9.23
CA LYS A 251 23.62 -7.56 10.27
C LYS A 251 22.18 -8.07 10.22
N ALA A 252 22.01 -9.31 9.79
CA ALA A 252 20.69 -9.92 9.61
C ALA A 252 19.82 -9.80 10.87
N ALA A 253 18.58 -9.36 10.70
CA ALA A 253 17.60 -9.11 11.76
C ALA A 253 18.08 -8.14 12.88
N GLN A 254 19.10 -7.32 12.63
CA GLN A 254 19.64 -6.39 13.62
C GLN A 254 19.80 -4.96 13.05
N SER A 255 20.60 -4.79 11.99
CA SER A 255 20.90 -3.45 11.49
C SER A 255 21.49 -3.45 10.08
N PHE A 256 21.46 -2.28 9.44
CA PHE A 256 22.27 -1.99 8.28
C PHE A 256 22.66 -0.51 8.24
N SER A 257 23.81 -0.23 7.64
CA SER A 257 24.35 1.12 7.51
C SER A 257 24.82 1.41 6.11
N MET A 258 24.62 2.63 5.65
CA MET A 258 24.99 3.10 4.34
C MET A 258 25.69 4.45 4.44
N LYS A 259 26.61 4.71 3.53
CA LYS A 259 27.28 6.01 3.37
C LYS A 259 27.08 6.54 1.95
N ARG A 260 27.09 7.86 1.79
CA ARG A 260 27.12 8.48 0.45
C ARG A 260 28.38 8.05 -0.30
N ARG A 261 28.21 7.65 -1.57
CA ARG A 261 29.35 7.29 -2.43
C ARG A 261 30.25 8.50 -2.70
N ALA A 262 31.57 8.27 -2.74
CA ALA A 262 32.55 9.32 -2.94
C ALA A 262 32.76 9.70 -4.41
N ASP A 263 32.50 8.77 -5.33
CA ASP A 263 32.72 8.91 -6.77
C ASP A 263 31.57 9.62 -7.53
N GLY A 264 30.61 10.14 -6.76
CA GLY A 264 29.48 10.90 -7.30
C GLY A 264 28.30 10.05 -7.76
N TYR A 265 27.20 10.71 -8.03
CA TYR A 265 25.96 10.11 -8.54
C TYR A 265 25.48 10.91 -9.74
N TRP A 266 24.97 10.24 -10.77
CA TRP A 266 24.60 10.86 -12.04
C TRP A 266 23.42 11.83 -11.94
N ARG A 267 22.57 11.70 -10.91
CA ARG A 267 21.45 12.61 -10.69
C ARG A 267 21.90 13.80 -9.83
N PRO A 268 21.91 15.03 -10.37
CA PRO A 268 22.37 16.21 -9.64
C PRO A 268 21.38 16.65 -8.57
N ASN A 269 21.83 17.43 -7.60
CA ASN A 269 21.02 18.03 -6.54
C ASN A 269 20.21 17.00 -5.73
N THR A 270 20.85 15.89 -5.42
CA THR A 270 20.30 14.78 -4.62
C THR A 270 21.34 14.29 -3.62
N ALA A 271 20.95 13.31 -2.78
CA ALA A 271 21.85 12.66 -1.83
C ALA A 271 22.50 13.65 -0.86
N TRP A 272 21.65 14.32 -0.09
CA TRP A 272 22.08 15.37 0.84
C TRP A 272 22.74 14.82 2.10
N LEU A 273 22.28 13.66 2.61
CA LEU A 273 22.80 13.03 3.81
C LEU A 273 24.19 12.41 3.59
N ASP A 274 25.00 12.31 4.65
CA ASP A 274 26.26 11.55 4.61
C ASP A 274 26.00 10.03 4.64
N GLY A 275 24.88 9.61 5.26
CA GLY A 275 24.52 8.21 5.33
C GLY A 275 23.19 7.94 6.01
N PHE A 276 22.93 6.64 6.18
CA PHE A 276 21.75 6.11 6.88
C PHE A 276 22.20 5.01 7.85
N GLU A 277 21.54 4.94 9.00
CA GLU A 277 21.65 3.87 9.97
C GLU A 277 20.26 3.36 10.32
N TYR A 278 20.02 2.08 10.09
CA TYR A 278 18.75 1.41 10.40
C TYR A 278 18.99 0.34 11.47
N LEU A 279 18.21 0.40 12.55
CA LEU A 279 18.27 -0.58 13.64
C LEU A 279 16.92 -1.31 13.73
N HIS A 280 16.99 -2.60 14.06
CA HIS A 280 15.81 -3.42 14.27
C HIS A 280 15.10 -3.00 15.55
N GLN A 281 13.87 -2.57 15.44
CA GLN A 281 12.94 -2.33 16.55
C GLN A 281 11.50 -2.45 16.04
N THR A 282 10.72 -3.30 16.68
CA THR A 282 9.31 -3.54 16.36
C THR A 282 8.34 -3.08 17.43
N ASP A 283 8.84 -2.80 18.65
CA ASP A 283 8.03 -2.22 19.72
C ASP A 283 7.91 -0.69 19.52
N SER A 284 6.70 -0.23 19.22
CA SER A 284 6.43 1.17 18.91
C SER A 284 6.61 2.10 20.11
N GLN A 285 6.43 1.61 21.35
CA GLN A 285 6.65 2.43 22.56
C GLN A 285 8.15 2.65 22.80
N GLN A 286 8.96 1.60 22.63
CA GLN A 286 10.42 1.72 22.74
C GLN A 286 10.97 2.62 21.63
N ALA A 287 10.44 2.49 20.40
CA ALA A 287 10.80 3.36 19.29
C ALA A 287 10.49 4.83 19.59
N LEU A 288 9.30 5.13 20.15
CA LEU A 288 8.94 6.49 20.53
C LEU A 288 9.84 7.04 21.66
N ASN A 289 10.21 6.22 22.64
CA ASN A 289 11.14 6.62 23.69
C ASN A 289 12.52 6.96 23.13
N ALA A 290 13.02 6.17 22.17
CA ALA A 290 14.29 6.45 21.47
C ALA A 290 14.21 7.75 20.63
N LEU A 291 13.07 8.03 19.98
CA LEU A 291 12.86 9.29 19.25
C LEU A 291 12.90 10.49 20.20
N ARG A 292 12.20 10.41 21.35
CA ARG A 292 12.20 11.45 22.39
C ARG A 292 13.58 11.68 23.00
N ALA A 293 14.38 10.63 23.09
CA ALA A 293 15.77 10.70 23.59
C ALA A 293 16.77 11.14 22.50
N ASN A 294 16.33 11.51 21.29
CA ASN A 294 17.18 11.84 20.14
C ASN A 294 18.17 10.72 19.72
N GLN A 295 17.84 9.47 20.04
CA GLN A 295 18.63 8.30 19.66
C GLN A 295 18.30 7.84 18.23
N THR A 296 17.14 8.22 17.71
CA THR A 296 16.68 7.99 16.34
C THR A 296 16.01 9.23 15.78
N ASP A 297 15.88 9.31 14.47
CA ASP A 297 15.31 10.46 13.77
C ASP A 297 13.99 10.12 13.06
N ALA A 298 13.71 8.82 12.85
CA ALA A 298 12.49 8.34 12.20
C ALA A 298 12.03 6.99 12.77
N ILE A 299 10.72 6.86 12.99
CA ILE A 299 10.09 5.64 13.50
C ILE A 299 8.74 5.40 12.83
N GLY A 300 8.37 4.14 12.63
CA GLY A 300 6.96 3.75 12.50
C GLY A 300 6.25 3.89 13.85
N ILE A 301 5.02 4.39 13.86
CA ILE A 301 4.29 4.69 15.10
C ILE A 301 2.82 4.28 14.98
N THR A 302 2.24 3.80 16.09
CA THR A 302 0.81 3.50 16.16
C THR A 302 -0.03 4.78 16.31
N PRO A 303 -1.32 4.77 15.91
CA PRO A 303 -2.19 5.94 16.05
C PRO A 303 -2.28 6.48 17.47
N ASP A 304 -2.32 5.61 18.49
CA ASP A 304 -2.45 6.02 19.87
C ASP A 304 -1.19 6.74 20.38
N LEU A 305 -0.02 6.24 20.02
CA LEU A 305 1.26 6.87 20.35
C LEU A 305 1.46 8.17 19.55
N ALA A 306 1.03 8.22 18.30
CA ALA A 306 1.12 9.43 17.48
C ALA A 306 0.36 10.60 18.10
N ARG A 307 -0.83 10.34 18.68
CA ARG A 307 -1.60 11.38 19.42
C ARG A 307 -0.83 11.98 20.59
N THR A 308 0.09 11.25 21.20
CA THR A 308 0.89 11.75 22.33
C THR A 308 1.96 12.77 21.93
N ILE A 309 2.25 12.88 20.65
CA ILE A 309 3.25 13.81 20.07
C ILE A 309 2.69 14.72 18.98
N GLU A 310 1.38 14.65 18.70
CA GLU A 310 0.74 15.35 17.58
C GLU A 310 0.88 16.88 17.67
N SER A 311 0.87 17.45 18.88
CA SER A 311 1.04 18.88 19.12
C SER A 311 2.50 19.31 19.35
N ASP A 312 3.42 18.36 19.43
CA ASP A 312 4.83 18.64 19.70
C ASP A 312 5.56 19.04 18.41
N LYS A 313 6.01 20.28 18.35
CA LYS A 313 6.70 20.86 17.18
C LYS A 313 8.08 20.23 16.89
N ASN A 314 8.60 19.42 17.81
CA ASN A 314 9.85 18.68 17.60
C ASN A 314 9.67 17.48 16.66
N TYR A 315 8.41 17.15 16.28
CA TYR A 315 8.11 16.01 15.44
C TYR A 315 7.21 16.38 14.26
N ILE A 316 7.38 15.67 13.16
CA ILE A 316 6.52 15.71 11.98
C ILE A 316 5.86 14.34 11.85
N LEU A 317 4.54 14.30 11.80
CA LEU A 317 3.78 13.08 11.54
C LEU A 317 3.39 13.02 10.07
N THR A 318 3.71 11.92 9.41
CA THR A 318 3.28 11.65 8.03
C THR A 318 2.41 10.41 7.96
N LYS A 319 1.38 10.46 7.12
CA LYS A 319 0.48 9.34 6.82
C LYS A 319 0.64 8.97 5.35
N ALA A 320 0.73 7.69 5.06
CA ALA A 320 0.74 7.21 3.68
C ALA A 320 -0.20 6.00 3.54
N PRO A 321 -0.98 5.90 2.45
CA PRO A 321 -1.73 4.70 2.15
C PRO A 321 -0.77 3.56 1.80
N THR A 322 -1.19 2.32 2.09
CA THR A 322 -0.47 1.12 1.67
C THR A 322 -1.27 0.36 0.61
N THR A 323 -0.67 -0.66 0.04
CA THR A 323 -1.35 -1.59 -0.85
C THR A 323 -2.03 -2.75 -0.13
N THR A 324 -1.97 -2.77 1.21
CA THR A 324 -2.70 -3.75 2.01
C THR A 324 -4.17 -3.35 2.06
N ARG A 325 -5.04 -4.23 1.57
CA ARG A 325 -6.49 -4.02 1.48
C ARG A 325 -7.23 -5.03 2.30
N GLU A 326 -8.18 -4.55 3.11
CA GLU A 326 -9.10 -5.39 3.88
C GLU A 326 -10.26 -5.85 2.98
N CYS A 327 -10.71 -7.07 3.19
CA CYS A 327 -11.71 -7.70 2.36
C CYS A 327 -12.58 -8.68 3.13
N LEU A 328 -13.87 -8.72 2.81
CA LEU A 328 -14.75 -9.84 3.09
C LEU A 328 -14.90 -10.67 1.81
N LEU A 329 -14.26 -11.84 1.79
CA LEU A 329 -14.39 -12.80 0.71
C LEU A 329 -15.74 -13.50 0.75
N ILE A 330 -16.30 -13.76 -0.42
CA ILE A 330 -17.55 -14.50 -0.62
C ILE A 330 -17.25 -15.72 -1.49
N ASN A 331 -17.66 -16.90 -1.03
CA ASN A 331 -17.58 -18.12 -1.85
C ASN A 331 -18.80 -18.23 -2.74
N HIS A 332 -18.64 -17.93 -4.03
CA HIS A 332 -19.73 -17.94 -5.03
C HIS A 332 -20.26 -19.34 -5.37
N ASN A 333 -19.58 -20.40 -4.96
CA ASN A 333 -20.07 -21.78 -5.12
C ASN A 333 -21.19 -22.15 -4.15
N LYS A 334 -21.40 -21.33 -3.11
CA LYS A 334 -22.46 -21.54 -2.14
C LYS A 334 -23.79 -20.98 -2.65
N ASP A 335 -24.86 -21.76 -2.54
CA ASP A 335 -26.14 -21.45 -3.18
C ASP A 335 -26.70 -20.08 -2.83
N ARG A 336 -26.58 -19.69 -1.55
CA ARG A 336 -27.01 -18.38 -1.08
C ARG A 336 -26.32 -17.23 -1.80
N TYR A 337 -25.04 -17.37 -2.11
CA TYR A 337 -24.22 -16.32 -2.73
C TYR A 337 -24.24 -16.32 -4.26
N LYS A 338 -25.00 -17.25 -4.89
CA LYS A 338 -25.33 -17.17 -6.31
C LYS A 338 -26.29 -16.00 -6.58
N ASP A 339 -27.17 -15.66 -5.63
CA ASP A 339 -28.05 -14.49 -5.76
C ASP A 339 -27.25 -13.19 -5.57
N PRO A 340 -27.16 -12.31 -6.57
CA PRO A 340 -26.45 -11.04 -6.48
C PRO A 340 -27.07 -10.09 -5.45
N LYS A 341 -28.37 -10.22 -5.13
CA LYS A 341 -29.01 -9.38 -4.11
C LYS A 341 -28.43 -9.63 -2.73
N VAL A 342 -28.14 -10.90 -2.37
CA VAL A 342 -27.51 -11.24 -1.09
C VAL A 342 -26.12 -10.61 -1.00
N ARG A 343 -25.29 -10.76 -2.04
CA ARG A 343 -23.96 -10.17 -2.05
C ARG A 343 -23.98 -8.65 -1.96
N LEU A 344 -24.91 -8.02 -2.69
CA LEU A 344 -25.07 -6.57 -2.67
C LEU A 344 -25.57 -6.07 -1.28
N ALA A 345 -26.42 -6.84 -0.62
CA ALA A 345 -26.86 -6.54 0.75
C ALA A 345 -25.67 -6.57 1.73
N LEU A 346 -24.80 -7.59 1.63
CA LEU A 346 -23.58 -7.65 2.44
C LEU A 346 -22.65 -6.46 2.14
N GLN A 347 -22.48 -6.11 0.85
CA GLN A 347 -21.68 -4.93 0.42
C GLN A 347 -22.17 -3.63 1.08
N ARG A 348 -23.49 -3.43 1.12
CA ARG A 348 -24.13 -2.26 1.74
C ARG A 348 -24.05 -2.26 3.26
N ALA A 349 -24.03 -3.44 3.87
CA ALA A 349 -23.98 -3.59 5.32
C ALA A 349 -22.64 -3.15 5.92
N ILE A 350 -21.52 -3.18 5.19
CA ILE A 350 -20.20 -2.87 5.74
C ILE A 350 -19.99 -1.37 5.92
N ASN A 351 -19.84 -0.93 7.16
CA ASN A 351 -19.45 0.43 7.51
C ASN A 351 -17.92 0.59 7.46
N ARG A 352 -17.40 0.90 6.30
CA ARG A 352 -15.96 1.03 6.04
C ARG A 352 -15.28 2.07 6.91
N ALA A 353 -15.95 3.22 7.11
CA ALA A 353 -15.41 4.29 7.96
C ALA A 353 -15.27 3.84 9.42
N GLN A 354 -16.22 3.02 9.92
CA GLN A 354 -16.14 2.45 11.27
C GLN A 354 -14.95 1.51 11.41
N VAL A 355 -14.67 0.64 10.41
CA VAL A 355 -13.50 -0.25 10.44
C VAL A 355 -12.24 0.56 10.66
N TYR A 356 -12.01 1.60 9.85
CA TYR A 356 -10.78 2.40 9.96
C TYR A 356 -10.73 3.25 11.22
N ALA A 357 -11.85 3.75 11.69
CA ALA A 357 -11.90 4.51 12.94
C ALA A 357 -11.61 3.63 14.16
N THR A 358 -12.18 2.41 14.19
CA THR A 358 -12.13 1.52 15.35
C THR A 358 -10.83 0.70 15.40
N VAL A 359 -10.49 0.05 14.28
CA VAL A 359 -9.36 -0.88 14.24
C VAL A 359 -8.03 -0.15 14.03
N PHE A 360 -8.02 0.83 13.14
CA PHE A 360 -6.78 1.49 12.72
C PHE A 360 -6.65 2.95 13.21
N GLY A 361 -7.45 3.34 14.22
CA GLY A 361 -7.36 4.67 14.84
C GLY A 361 -7.52 5.83 13.85
N GLY A 362 -8.22 5.62 12.73
CA GLY A 362 -8.40 6.60 11.66
C GLY A 362 -7.24 6.64 10.65
N VAL A 363 -6.31 5.69 10.72
CA VAL A 363 -5.18 5.57 9.78
C VAL A 363 -5.49 4.52 8.72
N GLY A 364 -6.17 4.93 7.68
CA GLY A 364 -6.58 4.11 6.56
C GLY A 364 -7.51 4.89 5.66
N TRP A 365 -7.83 4.32 4.53
CA TRP A 365 -8.66 4.94 3.50
C TRP A 365 -9.81 4.01 3.11
N VAL A 366 -11.02 4.51 3.24
CA VAL A 366 -12.19 3.89 2.61
C VAL A 366 -11.92 3.83 1.10
N GLY A 367 -12.11 2.68 0.51
CA GLY A 367 -11.85 2.51 -0.91
C GLY A 367 -12.59 1.33 -1.53
N GLY A 368 -12.65 1.35 -2.84
CA GLY A 368 -13.18 0.27 -3.66
C GLY A 368 -12.14 -0.79 -4.02
N PRO A 369 -12.28 -1.41 -5.20
CA PRO A 369 -11.36 -2.41 -5.70
C PRO A 369 -9.93 -1.92 -5.94
N MET A 370 -9.72 -0.61 -6.10
CA MET A 370 -8.40 0.02 -6.20
C MET A 370 -8.00 0.71 -4.91
N THR A 371 -6.71 0.65 -4.53
CA THR A 371 -6.18 1.32 -3.35
C THR A 371 -5.83 2.78 -3.62
N PRO A 372 -6.07 3.70 -2.66
CA PRO A 372 -5.55 5.07 -2.74
C PRO A 372 -4.03 5.20 -2.82
N ALA A 373 -3.27 4.13 -2.56
CA ALA A 373 -1.84 4.10 -2.85
C ALA A 373 -1.53 4.22 -4.36
N ALA A 374 -2.52 3.96 -5.23
CA ALA A 374 -2.45 4.15 -6.68
C ALA A 374 -3.44 5.26 -7.13
N PRO A 375 -3.20 6.53 -6.75
CA PRO A 375 -4.20 7.60 -6.81
C PRO A 375 -4.69 7.92 -8.22
N SER A 376 -3.86 7.68 -9.24
CA SER A 376 -4.22 7.90 -10.65
C SER A 376 -5.35 6.99 -11.14
N TRP A 377 -5.61 5.86 -10.47
CA TRP A 377 -6.50 4.80 -10.94
C TRP A 377 -7.79 4.68 -10.15
N VAL A 378 -7.92 5.32 -8.99
CA VAL A 378 -9.11 5.21 -8.13
C VAL A 378 -10.30 5.98 -8.71
N LEU A 379 -11.49 5.55 -8.32
CA LEU A 379 -12.70 6.35 -8.55
C LEU A 379 -12.62 7.64 -7.73
N PRO A 380 -13.10 8.79 -8.27
CA PRO A 380 -13.27 10.01 -7.49
C PRO A 380 -14.18 9.79 -6.28
N ASP A 381 -13.84 10.36 -5.12
CA ASP A 381 -14.61 10.19 -3.88
C ASP A 381 -16.09 10.58 -4.05
N ALA A 382 -16.38 11.66 -4.78
CA ALA A 382 -17.74 12.12 -5.06
C ALA A 382 -18.55 11.13 -5.90
N GLU A 383 -17.89 10.29 -6.69
CA GLU A 383 -18.50 9.22 -7.45
C GLU A 383 -18.66 7.97 -6.57
N LEU A 384 -17.60 7.60 -5.86
CA LEU A 384 -17.60 6.44 -4.96
C LEU A 384 -18.73 6.54 -3.92
N ALA A 385 -18.97 7.74 -3.36
CA ALA A 385 -20.04 7.99 -2.39
C ALA A 385 -21.46 7.71 -2.90
N LYS A 386 -21.66 7.57 -4.21
CA LYS A 386 -22.96 7.25 -4.82
C LYS A 386 -23.14 5.75 -5.07
N LEU A 387 -22.06 4.97 -4.92
CA LEU A 387 -22.09 3.54 -5.20
C LEU A 387 -22.54 2.73 -3.96
N PRO A 388 -23.08 1.52 -4.16
CA PRO A 388 -23.57 0.68 -3.06
C PRO A 388 -22.51 0.42 -1.98
N GLY A 389 -22.87 0.68 -0.73
CA GLY A 389 -22.03 0.49 0.44
C GLY A 389 -21.08 1.66 0.75
N PHE A 390 -21.19 2.79 0.02
CA PHE A 390 -20.41 4.01 0.25
C PHE A 390 -21.26 5.24 0.57
N GLY A 391 -22.59 5.07 0.57
CA GLY A 391 -23.57 6.11 0.90
C GLY A 391 -23.74 6.34 2.39
N LYS A 392 -24.84 7.03 2.75
CA LYS A 392 -25.20 7.26 4.15
C LYS A 392 -25.62 5.95 4.82
N ARG A 393 -25.12 5.70 6.02
CA ARG A 393 -25.32 4.44 6.76
C ARG A 393 -26.78 4.01 6.85
N GLU A 394 -27.68 4.94 7.16
CA GLU A 394 -29.11 4.65 7.32
C GLU A 394 -29.75 4.15 6.02
N ASP A 395 -29.42 4.81 4.90
CA ASP A 395 -29.93 4.43 3.58
C ASP A 395 -29.36 3.06 3.16
N GLU A 396 -28.06 2.84 3.38
CA GLU A 396 -27.41 1.57 3.05
C GLU A 396 -28.01 0.39 3.82
N ILE A 397 -28.30 0.53 5.11
CA ILE A 397 -28.96 -0.53 5.90
C ILE A 397 -30.41 -0.78 5.44
N LYS A 398 -31.16 0.27 5.12
CA LYS A 398 -32.52 0.14 4.59
C LYS A 398 -32.53 -0.65 3.28
N GLU A 399 -31.67 -0.27 2.34
CA GLU A 399 -31.52 -0.94 1.05
C GLU A 399 -31.03 -2.40 1.22
N ALA A 400 -30.06 -2.65 2.10
CA ALA A 400 -29.56 -3.98 2.40
C ALA A 400 -30.68 -4.92 2.90
N LYS A 401 -31.52 -4.46 3.84
CA LYS A 401 -32.67 -5.22 4.33
C LYS A 401 -33.69 -5.49 3.22
N ALA A 402 -33.96 -4.52 2.37
CA ALA A 402 -34.87 -4.69 1.22
C ALA A 402 -34.33 -5.75 0.24
N LEU A 403 -33.03 -5.74 -0.05
CA LEU A 403 -32.37 -6.72 -0.89
C LEU A 403 -32.44 -8.14 -0.30
N LEU A 404 -32.18 -8.30 1.02
CA LEU A 404 -32.30 -9.60 1.71
C LEU A 404 -33.74 -10.10 1.66
N SER A 405 -34.73 -9.25 1.92
CA SER A 405 -36.14 -9.61 1.84
C SER A 405 -36.51 -10.08 0.41
N ALA A 406 -36.06 -9.37 -0.62
CA ALA A 406 -36.28 -9.72 -2.02
C ALA A 406 -35.53 -10.99 -2.45
N ALA A 407 -34.52 -11.42 -1.69
CA ALA A 407 -33.78 -12.67 -1.88
C ALA A 407 -34.36 -13.84 -1.04
N GLY A 408 -35.48 -13.64 -0.33
CA GLY A 408 -36.11 -14.68 0.49
C GLY A 408 -35.62 -14.73 1.96
N PHE A 409 -34.86 -13.72 2.42
CA PHE A 409 -34.32 -13.63 3.78
C PHE A 409 -34.85 -12.40 4.52
N PRO A 410 -36.15 -12.22 4.72
CA PRO A 410 -36.74 -10.99 5.33
C PRO A 410 -36.28 -10.77 6.77
N ASN A 411 -35.91 -11.83 7.50
CA ASN A 411 -35.43 -11.78 8.88
C ASN A 411 -33.89 -12.00 8.98
N GLY A 412 -33.19 -11.96 7.84
CA GLY A 412 -31.76 -12.30 7.80
C GLY A 412 -31.52 -13.82 7.82
N PHE A 413 -30.30 -14.21 8.17
CA PHE A 413 -29.89 -15.62 8.22
C PHE A 413 -28.67 -15.81 9.13
N GLU A 414 -28.38 -17.06 9.47
CA GLU A 414 -27.17 -17.44 10.16
C GLU A 414 -26.05 -17.79 9.15
N GLU A 415 -24.82 -17.35 9.43
CA GLU A 415 -23.67 -17.56 8.56
C GLU A 415 -22.38 -17.83 9.34
N THR A 416 -21.48 -18.63 8.75
CA THR A 416 -20.14 -18.87 9.30
C THR A 416 -19.11 -18.01 8.56
N ILE A 417 -18.33 -17.22 9.31
CA ILE A 417 -17.22 -16.44 8.75
C ILE A 417 -15.89 -16.96 9.28
N LEU A 418 -15.04 -17.37 8.36
CA LEU A 418 -13.65 -17.77 8.64
C LEU A 418 -12.82 -16.52 8.94
N THR A 419 -12.00 -16.57 9.98
CA THR A 419 -11.03 -15.50 10.33
C THR A 419 -9.78 -16.09 10.98
N VAL A 420 -8.78 -15.24 11.21
CA VAL A 420 -7.49 -15.58 11.83
C VAL A 420 -7.05 -14.47 12.77
N THR A 421 -6.44 -14.84 13.89
CA THR A 421 -5.84 -13.88 14.85
C THR A 421 -4.44 -13.49 14.38
N ALA A 422 -4.38 -12.76 13.26
CA ALA A 422 -3.13 -12.26 12.68
C ALA A 422 -3.41 -10.95 11.92
N PHE A 423 -2.46 -10.03 11.93
CA PHE A 423 -2.51 -8.78 11.16
C PHE A 423 -3.77 -7.92 11.45
N ASP A 424 -4.28 -7.91 12.69
CA ASP A 424 -5.54 -7.27 13.09
C ASP A 424 -6.80 -7.74 12.33
N THR A 425 -6.73 -8.88 11.63
CA THR A 425 -7.85 -9.40 10.84
C THR A 425 -9.05 -9.75 11.72
N GLU A 426 -8.82 -10.27 12.93
CA GLU A 426 -9.87 -10.53 13.92
C GLU A 426 -10.59 -9.27 14.38
N LYS A 427 -9.88 -8.13 14.50
CA LYS A 427 -10.52 -6.85 14.89
C LYS A 427 -11.38 -6.30 13.75
N VAL A 428 -10.92 -6.44 12.50
CA VAL A 428 -11.73 -6.11 11.32
C VAL A 428 -12.96 -7.01 11.26
N HIS A 429 -12.78 -8.31 11.52
CA HIS A 429 -13.87 -9.30 11.61
C HIS A 429 -14.93 -8.87 12.62
N ASP A 430 -14.57 -8.48 13.83
CA ASP A 430 -15.51 -8.08 14.88
C ASP A 430 -16.39 -6.91 14.44
N VAL A 431 -15.82 -5.93 13.74
CA VAL A 431 -16.59 -4.81 13.17
C VAL A 431 -17.51 -5.28 12.05
N VAL A 432 -17.03 -6.19 11.18
CA VAL A 432 -17.84 -6.80 10.11
C VAL A 432 -19.04 -7.56 10.71
N VAL A 433 -18.81 -8.38 11.72
CA VAL A 433 -19.88 -9.12 12.44
C VAL A 433 -20.93 -8.16 13.00
N SER A 434 -20.49 -7.09 13.67
CA SER A 434 -21.40 -6.06 14.19
C SER A 434 -22.22 -5.41 13.07
N ASN A 435 -21.62 -5.12 11.93
CA ASN A 435 -22.30 -4.50 10.80
C ASN A 435 -23.31 -5.44 10.13
N LEU A 436 -23.01 -6.71 10.02
CA LEU A 436 -23.91 -7.72 9.44
C LEU A 436 -25.13 -7.95 10.32
N LYS A 437 -24.99 -7.84 11.63
CA LYS A 437 -26.10 -7.92 12.58
C LYS A 437 -27.15 -6.83 12.34
N ASP A 438 -26.75 -5.63 11.88
CA ASP A 438 -27.67 -4.53 11.58
C ASP A 438 -28.67 -4.88 10.47
N ILE A 439 -28.37 -5.86 9.62
CA ILE A 439 -29.23 -6.35 8.54
C ILE A 439 -29.84 -7.73 8.84
N GLY A 440 -29.71 -8.22 10.08
CA GLY A 440 -30.28 -9.50 10.53
C GLY A 440 -29.41 -10.73 10.25
N VAL A 441 -28.18 -10.55 9.79
CA VAL A 441 -27.25 -11.69 9.59
C VAL A 441 -26.53 -11.97 10.91
N THR A 442 -26.78 -13.16 11.46
CA THR A 442 -26.13 -13.65 12.68
C THR A 442 -24.89 -14.46 12.30
N VAL A 443 -23.74 -14.03 12.82
CA VAL A 443 -22.45 -14.64 12.44
C VAL A 443 -21.98 -15.62 13.49
N LYS A 444 -21.61 -16.83 13.04
CA LYS A 444 -20.79 -17.79 13.76
C LYS A 444 -19.33 -17.59 13.34
N THR A 445 -18.48 -17.16 14.26
CA THR A 445 -17.04 -16.98 14.00
C THR A 445 -16.31 -18.31 14.00
N GLU A 446 -15.59 -18.60 12.94
CA GLU A 446 -14.63 -19.68 12.85
C GLU A 446 -13.21 -19.11 12.82
N ASN A 447 -12.59 -18.96 13.99
CA ASN A 447 -11.21 -18.48 14.12
C ASN A 447 -10.23 -19.66 14.12
N VAL A 448 -9.27 -19.66 13.20
CA VAL A 448 -8.28 -20.74 13.02
C VAL A 448 -6.94 -20.48 13.74
N GLY A 449 -6.94 -19.57 14.69
CA GLY A 449 -5.76 -19.25 15.52
C GLY A 449 -4.85 -18.21 14.92
N THR A 450 -3.56 -18.25 15.24
CA THR A 450 -2.59 -17.18 14.94
C THR A 450 -1.73 -17.44 13.70
N ASP A 451 -1.68 -18.66 13.20
CA ASP A 451 -0.84 -19.01 12.05
C ASP A 451 -1.62 -18.86 10.75
N PHE A 452 -1.43 -17.70 10.12
CA PHE A 452 -2.05 -17.37 8.84
C PHE A 452 -1.62 -18.36 7.73
N ALA A 453 -0.34 -18.68 7.66
CA ALA A 453 0.20 -19.48 6.56
C ALA A 453 -0.20 -20.96 6.65
N ALA A 454 -0.21 -21.52 7.85
CA ALA A 454 -0.53 -22.93 8.05
C ALA A 454 -2.03 -23.21 8.16
N ASN A 455 -2.80 -22.33 8.79
CA ASN A 455 -4.19 -22.61 9.15
C ASN A 455 -5.21 -21.87 8.29
N PHE A 456 -4.95 -20.61 7.91
CA PHE A 456 -5.91 -19.79 7.18
C PHE A 456 -5.72 -19.87 5.66
N LEU A 457 -4.51 -19.61 5.16
CA LEU A 457 -4.24 -19.53 3.72
C LEU A 457 -4.62 -20.78 2.93
N PRO A 458 -4.37 -22.03 3.40
CA PRO A 458 -4.80 -23.23 2.68
C PRO A 458 -6.32 -23.33 2.53
N ARG A 459 -7.08 -22.87 3.53
CA ARG A 459 -8.55 -22.85 3.51
C ARG A 459 -9.08 -21.75 2.57
N GLU A 460 -8.46 -20.58 2.59
CA GLU A 460 -8.76 -19.48 1.67
C GLU A 460 -8.56 -19.90 0.22
N VAL A 461 -7.38 -20.43 -0.12
CA VAL A 461 -7.05 -20.93 -1.45
C VAL A 461 -7.92 -22.12 -1.86
N GLY A 462 -8.18 -23.03 -0.92
CA GLY A 462 -9.03 -24.21 -1.10
C GLY A 462 -10.53 -23.93 -1.06
N ARG A 463 -10.96 -22.67 -0.87
CA ARG A 463 -12.38 -22.25 -0.81
C ARG A 463 -13.18 -22.96 0.28
N GLN A 464 -12.51 -23.28 1.38
CA GLN A 464 -13.11 -24.00 2.53
C GLN A 464 -13.75 -23.02 3.52
N TYR A 465 -14.64 -22.16 3.02
CA TYR A 465 -15.38 -21.16 3.79
C TYR A 465 -16.70 -20.82 3.09
N GLU A 466 -17.64 -20.22 3.82
CA GLU A 466 -18.83 -19.52 3.27
C GLU A 466 -18.46 -18.06 2.97
N LEU A 467 -18.04 -17.36 4.03
CA LEU A 467 -17.42 -16.05 4.00
C LEU A 467 -16.05 -16.12 4.72
N ALA A 468 -15.13 -15.22 4.37
CA ALA A 468 -13.87 -15.08 5.09
C ALA A 468 -13.44 -13.61 5.21
N THR A 469 -13.06 -13.19 6.42
CA THR A 469 -12.43 -11.89 6.62
C THR A 469 -10.92 -12.04 6.44
N THR A 470 -10.35 -11.30 5.52
CA THR A 470 -8.94 -11.41 5.12
C THR A 470 -8.37 -10.09 4.67
N LEU A 471 -7.08 -10.08 4.37
CA LEU A 471 -6.38 -8.97 3.76
C LEU A 471 -5.54 -9.43 2.57
N PHE A 472 -5.30 -8.52 1.64
CA PHE A 472 -4.44 -8.77 0.49
C PHE A 472 -3.39 -7.68 0.34
N LEU A 473 -2.15 -8.11 0.04
CA LEU A 473 -1.09 -7.24 -0.43
C LEU A 473 -1.00 -7.37 -1.95
N SER A 474 -0.99 -6.25 -2.65
CA SER A 474 -0.91 -6.22 -4.11
C SER A 474 -0.02 -5.08 -4.61
N GLY A 475 0.34 -5.09 -5.90
CA GLY A 475 1.01 -3.96 -6.51
C GLY A 475 0.12 -2.72 -6.61
N GLY A 476 0.71 -1.57 -6.90
CA GLY A 476 0.01 -0.28 -7.04
C GLY A 476 -0.53 -0.02 -8.45
N PHE A 477 -0.94 -1.04 -9.20
CA PHE A 477 -1.34 -0.90 -10.60
C PHE A 477 -2.56 -1.80 -10.91
N PRO A 478 -3.32 -1.51 -11.98
CA PRO A 478 -4.62 -2.12 -12.23
C PRO A 478 -4.64 -3.65 -12.27
N ASP A 479 -3.73 -4.30 -12.99
CA ASP A 479 -3.75 -5.77 -13.09
C ASP A 479 -3.50 -6.44 -11.74
N ALA A 480 -2.59 -5.89 -10.93
CA ALA A 480 -2.29 -6.40 -9.60
C ALA A 480 -3.44 -6.21 -8.60
N GLN A 481 -4.44 -5.37 -8.91
CA GLN A 481 -5.56 -5.07 -8.02
C GLN A 481 -6.91 -5.49 -8.57
N LEU A 482 -7.06 -5.58 -9.87
CA LEU A 482 -8.32 -5.93 -10.51
C LEU A 482 -8.26 -7.30 -11.18
N LEU A 483 -7.31 -7.52 -12.10
CA LEU A 483 -7.26 -8.73 -12.89
C LEU A 483 -7.06 -9.98 -12.05
N ILE A 484 -6.03 -10.00 -11.17
CA ILE A 484 -5.71 -11.20 -10.38
C ILE A 484 -6.78 -11.61 -9.38
N TYR A 485 -7.68 -10.69 -8.96
CA TYR A 485 -8.74 -10.98 -7.98
C TYR A 485 -10.10 -11.21 -8.61
N HIS A 486 -10.33 -10.77 -9.86
CA HIS A 486 -11.69 -10.75 -10.42
C HIS A 486 -11.82 -11.48 -11.75
N HIS A 487 -10.73 -11.82 -12.45
CA HIS A 487 -10.81 -12.59 -13.69
C HIS A 487 -11.25 -14.03 -13.41
N SER A 488 -12.20 -14.56 -14.17
CA SER A 488 -12.74 -15.92 -13.95
C SER A 488 -11.79 -17.02 -14.42
N ASP A 489 -10.95 -16.76 -15.44
CA ASP A 489 -9.86 -17.66 -15.83
C ASP A 489 -8.78 -17.71 -14.74
N LYS A 490 -8.57 -18.88 -14.17
CA LYS A 490 -7.64 -19.10 -13.04
C LYS A 490 -6.18 -18.88 -13.39
N THR A 491 -5.82 -18.85 -14.67
CA THR A 491 -4.47 -18.52 -15.11
C THR A 491 -4.17 -17.03 -15.00
N LYS A 492 -5.21 -16.18 -15.05
CA LYS A 492 -5.18 -14.73 -14.90
C LYS A 492 -5.68 -14.31 -13.51
N GLY A 493 -6.85 -14.78 -13.10
CA GLY A 493 -7.46 -14.57 -11.79
C GLY A 493 -6.84 -15.43 -10.69
N THR A 494 -5.54 -15.40 -10.53
CA THR A 494 -4.76 -16.30 -9.66
C THR A 494 -5.12 -16.18 -8.18
N ARG A 495 -5.77 -15.08 -7.76
CA ARG A 495 -6.26 -14.81 -6.42
C ARG A 495 -7.78 -14.63 -6.34
N ASN A 496 -8.50 -15.04 -7.39
CA ASN A 496 -9.96 -15.12 -7.35
C ASN A 496 -10.38 -16.34 -6.52
N TYR A 497 -10.18 -16.29 -5.22
CA TYR A 497 -10.43 -17.39 -4.28
C TYR A 497 -11.92 -17.62 -4.01
N GLY A 498 -12.79 -16.67 -4.36
CA GLY A 498 -14.25 -16.81 -4.23
C GLY A 498 -14.94 -17.42 -5.42
N ASP A 499 -14.23 -17.77 -6.51
CA ASP A 499 -14.81 -18.18 -7.80
C ASP A 499 -15.78 -17.15 -8.39
N TYR A 500 -15.46 -15.88 -8.18
CA TYR A 500 -16.23 -14.78 -8.74
C TYR A 500 -16.23 -14.80 -10.27
N SER A 501 -17.38 -14.57 -10.85
CA SER A 501 -17.56 -14.38 -12.30
C SER A 501 -18.68 -13.37 -12.51
N LEU A 502 -18.44 -12.39 -13.37
CA LEU A 502 -19.42 -11.40 -13.78
C LEU A 502 -19.41 -11.32 -15.31
N ALA A 503 -20.57 -11.42 -15.92
CA ALA A 503 -20.72 -11.40 -17.38
C ALA A 503 -20.08 -10.12 -17.97
N GLY A 504 -19.19 -10.30 -18.95
CA GLY A 504 -18.49 -9.21 -19.63
C GLY A 504 -17.30 -8.60 -18.89
N LEU A 505 -17.08 -8.93 -17.60
CA LEU A 505 -15.98 -8.36 -16.81
C LEU A 505 -14.61 -8.83 -17.33
N ASP A 506 -14.46 -10.12 -17.64
CA ASP A 506 -13.19 -10.68 -18.13
C ASP A 506 -12.71 -9.96 -19.39
N ALA A 507 -13.62 -9.69 -20.34
CA ALA A 507 -13.28 -8.96 -21.56
C ALA A 507 -12.81 -7.51 -21.27
N LYS A 508 -13.38 -6.85 -20.26
CA LYS A 508 -12.95 -5.51 -19.82
C LYS A 508 -11.59 -5.56 -19.14
N LEU A 509 -11.37 -6.55 -18.28
CA LEU A 509 -10.09 -6.80 -17.61
C LEU A 509 -8.98 -7.07 -18.64
N ASP A 510 -9.23 -7.93 -19.61
CA ASP A 510 -8.28 -8.21 -20.69
C ASP A 510 -7.99 -6.96 -21.54
N LYS A 511 -9.04 -6.22 -21.90
CA LYS A 511 -8.88 -5.01 -22.71
C LYS A 511 -8.02 -3.97 -22.03
N GLN A 512 -8.30 -3.64 -20.75
CA GLN A 512 -7.53 -2.63 -20.02
C GLN A 512 -6.05 -3.03 -19.85
N SER A 513 -5.75 -4.33 -19.69
CA SER A 513 -4.38 -4.85 -19.54
C SER A 513 -3.51 -4.66 -20.79
N THR A 514 -4.10 -4.38 -21.94
CA THR A 514 -3.38 -4.17 -23.21
C THR A 514 -3.23 -2.70 -23.61
N VAL A 515 -3.83 -1.77 -22.87
CA VAL A 515 -3.84 -0.34 -23.19
C VAL A 515 -2.73 0.39 -22.43
N TYR A 516 -1.67 0.78 -23.11
CA TYR A 516 -0.52 1.48 -22.53
C TYR A 516 -0.76 2.96 -22.22
N ASP A 517 -1.61 3.63 -23.02
CA ASP A 517 -1.93 5.04 -22.80
C ASP A 517 -2.85 5.21 -21.59
N GLU A 518 -2.34 5.84 -20.53
CA GLU A 518 -3.07 6.01 -19.26
C GLU A 518 -4.40 6.76 -19.43
N LYS A 519 -4.46 7.75 -20.33
CA LYS A 519 -5.68 8.55 -20.55
C LYS A 519 -6.80 7.70 -21.15
N THR A 520 -6.45 6.79 -22.06
CA THR A 520 -7.38 5.85 -22.68
C THR A 520 -7.73 4.70 -21.72
N ARG A 521 -6.79 4.27 -20.88
CA ARG A 521 -6.94 3.16 -19.94
C ARG A 521 -7.77 3.52 -18.71
N LEU A 522 -7.61 4.72 -18.16
CA LEU A 522 -8.26 5.16 -16.93
C LEU A 522 -9.80 4.99 -16.94
N PRO A 523 -10.55 5.41 -17.98
CA PRO A 523 -11.99 5.18 -18.03
C PRO A 523 -12.39 3.71 -17.97
N LEU A 524 -11.61 2.81 -18.60
CA LEU A 524 -11.84 1.36 -18.55
C LEU A 524 -11.63 0.81 -17.13
N VAL A 525 -10.55 1.23 -16.47
CA VAL A 525 -10.24 0.84 -15.08
C VAL A 525 -11.33 1.32 -14.12
N GLN A 526 -11.84 2.52 -14.32
CA GLN A 526 -12.93 3.08 -13.52
C GLN A 526 -14.26 2.36 -13.78
N GLU A 527 -14.56 2.00 -15.03
CA GLU A 527 -15.74 1.21 -15.38
C GLU A 527 -15.71 -0.17 -14.70
N ILE A 528 -14.58 -0.86 -14.73
CA ILE A 528 -14.38 -2.14 -14.03
C ILE A 528 -14.63 -2.00 -12.52
N GLN A 529 -14.16 -0.94 -11.90
CA GLN A 529 -14.40 -0.70 -10.47
C GLN A 529 -15.90 -0.53 -10.17
N ARG A 530 -16.64 0.19 -11.02
CA ARG A 530 -18.10 0.34 -10.89
C ARG A 530 -18.80 -1.00 -11.00
N ASP A 531 -18.44 -1.81 -12.00
CA ASP A 531 -19.03 -3.13 -12.20
C ASP A 531 -18.84 -4.02 -10.97
N ILE A 532 -17.61 -4.07 -10.42
CA ILE A 532 -17.28 -4.87 -9.24
C ILE A 532 -18.05 -4.37 -8.00
N ILE A 533 -18.19 -3.06 -7.81
CA ILE A 533 -18.92 -2.49 -6.68
C ILE A 533 -20.43 -2.77 -6.79
N ASN A 534 -20.99 -2.70 -7.99
CA ASN A 534 -22.43 -2.96 -8.22
C ASN A 534 -22.79 -4.45 -8.20
N ALA A 535 -21.84 -5.33 -8.48
CA ALA A 535 -22.03 -6.78 -8.45
C ALA A 535 -20.86 -7.46 -7.71
N PRO A 536 -20.78 -7.30 -6.38
CA PRO A 536 -19.59 -7.66 -5.64
C PRO A 536 -19.28 -9.16 -5.67
N GLY A 537 -17.99 -9.44 -5.94
CA GLY A 537 -17.35 -10.72 -5.67
C GLY A 537 -16.74 -10.69 -4.27
N PRO A 538 -15.47 -10.29 -4.12
CA PRO A 538 -14.95 -9.84 -2.84
C PRO A 538 -15.51 -8.46 -2.49
N ILE A 539 -15.87 -8.24 -1.23
CA ILE A 539 -16.27 -6.94 -0.72
C ILE A 539 -15.04 -6.22 -0.20
N TRP A 540 -14.55 -5.27 -0.97
CA TRP A 540 -13.42 -4.43 -0.56
C TRP A 540 -13.83 -3.44 0.51
N ILE A 541 -13.10 -3.41 1.63
CA ILE A 541 -13.37 -2.52 2.76
C ILE A 541 -12.57 -1.23 2.59
N GLY A 542 -11.33 -1.33 2.13
CA GLY A 542 -10.44 -0.22 1.87
C GLY A 542 -8.97 -0.60 2.11
N SER A 543 -8.12 0.39 2.31
CA SER A 543 -6.67 0.20 2.44
C SER A 543 -6.15 0.68 3.79
N ARG A 544 -5.20 -0.06 4.35
CA ARG A 544 -4.45 0.37 5.53
C ARG A 544 -3.55 1.56 5.20
N GLY A 545 -3.22 2.31 6.23
CA GLY A 545 -2.19 3.32 6.18
C GLY A 545 -1.01 3.00 7.09
N THR A 546 0.08 3.74 6.87
CA THR A 546 1.21 3.81 7.78
C THR A 546 1.30 5.19 8.38
N LEU A 547 1.81 5.25 9.61
CA LEU A 547 2.22 6.48 10.28
C LEU A 547 3.72 6.44 10.51
N THR A 548 4.40 7.53 10.19
CA THR A 548 5.81 7.73 10.52
C THR A 548 5.97 9.03 11.30
N ALA A 549 6.68 8.97 12.40
CA ALA A 549 7.11 10.14 13.15
C ALA A 549 8.57 10.44 12.81
N TRP A 550 8.83 11.69 12.45
CA TRP A 550 10.13 12.21 12.06
C TRP A 550 10.56 13.31 13.04
N ALA A 551 11.81 13.36 13.41
CA ALA A 551 12.36 14.52 14.10
C ALA A 551 12.27 15.76 13.20
N ALA A 552 11.82 16.90 13.73
CA ALA A 552 11.58 18.13 12.95
C ALA A 552 12.84 18.75 12.30
N LYS A 553 14.03 18.34 12.74
CA LYS A 553 15.29 18.67 12.06
C LYS A 553 15.42 18.05 10.67
N LEU A 554 14.70 16.94 10.39
CA LEU A 554 14.64 16.34 9.06
C LEU A 554 13.72 17.17 8.17
N GLN A 555 14.25 17.63 7.08
CA GLN A 555 13.52 18.38 6.08
C GLN A 555 13.12 17.46 4.92
N ASN A 556 12.01 17.77 4.26
CA ASN A 556 11.41 16.94 3.22
C ASN A 556 11.03 15.53 3.72
N ALA A 557 10.70 15.40 5.02
CA ALA A 557 10.20 14.17 5.59
C ALA A 557 8.78 13.89 5.06
N ALA A 558 8.71 13.21 3.93
CA ALA A 558 7.45 12.77 3.32
C ALA A 558 7.56 11.30 2.92
N GLN A 559 6.42 10.62 2.86
CA GLN A 559 6.36 9.25 2.37
C GLN A 559 5.54 9.21 1.08
N PHE A 560 6.13 8.61 0.05
CA PHE A 560 5.43 8.25 -1.16
C PHE A 560 5.33 6.72 -1.23
N PRO A 561 4.11 6.14 -1.31
CA PRO A 561 3.97 4.72 -1.60
C PRO A 561 4.80 4.38 -2.84
N PHE A 562 5.46 3.24 -2.84
CA PHE A 562 6.32 2.74 -3.94
C PHE A 562 7.61 3.53 -4.25
N ALA A 563 7.75 4.76 -3.80
CA ALA A 563 8.95 5.57 -4.05
C ALA A 563 9.69 6.01 -2.78
N ALA A 564 9.30 5.50 -1.61
CA ALA A 564 9.78 5.99 -0.30
C ALA A 564 11.31 5.95 -0.15
N GLY A 565 11.96 4.87 -0.59
CA GLY A 565 13.42 4.73 -0.51
C GLY A 565 14.16 5.71 -1.40
N TYR A 566 13.74 5.86 -2.66
CA TYR A 566 14.29 6.85 -3.58
C TYR A 566 14.07 8.27 -3.06
N TYR A 567 12.86 8.54 -2.54
CA TYR A 567 12.55 9.85 -2.00
C TYR A 567 13.47 10.21 -0.83
N ALA A 568 13.63 9.30 0.14
CA ALA A 568 14.51 9.51 1.29
C ALA A 568 15.98 9.71 0.85
N ALA A 569 16.47 8.86 -0.04
CA ALA A 569 17.85 8.92 -0.53
C ALA A 569 18.17 10.20 -1.31
N GLU A 570 17.21 10.74 -2.05
CA GLU A 570 17.44 11.88 -2.92
C GLU A 570 17.09 13.23 -2.28
N ASN A 571 16.07 13.30 -1.40
CA ASN A 571 15.45 14.57 -1.03
C ASN A 571 15.59 14.93 0.45
N VAL A 572 15.75 13.96 1.34
CA VAL A 572 15.80 14.24 2.78
C VAL A 572 17.16 14.84 3.16
N TRP A 573 17.13 15.87 4.01
CA TRP A 573 18.31 16.51 4.56
C TRP A 573 18.09 16.95 6.01
N ILE A 574 19.17 17.22 6.74
CA ILE A 574 19.12 17.62 8.13
C ILE A 574 19.38 19.13 8.21
N LYS A 575 18.43 19.85 8.81
CA LYS A 575 18.60 21.26 9.13
C LYS A 575 19.61 21.39 10.28
N ALA A 576 20.62 22.25 10.07
CA ALA A 576 21.63 22.55 11.07
C ALA A 576 21.04 23.25 12.31
#